data_76e69bc0867d5bc3d46001663449f8e6
#
_entry.id   76e69bc0867d5bc3d46001663449f8e6
#
_cell.length_a   1.000
_cell.length_b   1.000
_cell.length_c   1.000
_cell.angle_alpha   90.00
_cell.angle_beta   90.00
_cell.angle_gamma   90.00
#
_symmetry.space_group_name_H-M   'P 1'
#
loop_
_entity.id
_entity.type
_entity.pdbx_description
1 polymer ?
#
loop_
_entity_poly.entity_id
_entity_poly.type
_entity_poly.pdbx_seq_one_letter_code
_entity_poly.pdbx_strand_id
1 'polypeptide(L)'
;MIYSRFYNIDISTTYAKVNYDVFDLEAHRGGRDVRPENTLYSYAYAIELGATSIECDMQLTKDGQIVMSHNPILNSDITRDENGNYIENNKYDIRLMTVDELKKFDVGVMDPNCGEYYDLHGKTQFTYDAKIPTLEELMQLIQSYGDKNIVSNIETIFYPDPTSAEYRNNADPKKFVEIFNNIVKKYDMEDRVVLQSFDWQTLIEMKKLNPNISTSALWQEQPSWGRDSESLRRYEKKKSPWLGGLDIKDYQGNPVKAAHAIGADIISPYYTEISKQDVDEAHSLDMKIVPWTVNNEKDMNMLLDMGVDGIISDKPWLLKQVLEKRNIKLHTPTINVDSPYHTGTDHKDTAPTEAGNGNDAAY
;
A
#
# COMPACT_ATOMS: atom_id res chain seq x y z
N MET A 1 -25.52 11.69 -11.83
CA MET A 1 -26.56 10.61 -11.91
C MET A 1 -26.42 9.67 -13.11
N ILE A 2 -25.41 9.81 -13.98
CA ILE A 2 -25.25 8.98 -15.21
C ILE A 2 -24.23 7.84 -15.00
N TYR A 3 -23.35 7.94 -14.02
CA TYR A 3 -22.19 7.04 -13.84
C TYR A 3 -22.46 5.75 -13.04
N SER A 4 -23.53 5.72 -12.19
CA SER A 4 -23.87 4.54 -11.38
C SER A 4 -24.49 3.36 -12.17
N ARG A 5 -24.76 3.55 -13.48
CA ARG A 5 -25.47 2.53 -14.29
C ARG A 5 -24.64 1.30 -14.68
N PHE A 6 -23.31 1.37 -14.61
CA PHE A 6 -22.48 0.27 -15.10
C PHE A 6 -22.24 -0.87 -14.09
N TYR A 7 -22.31 -0.58 -12.78
CA TYR A 7 -21.97 -1.57 -11.77
C TYR A 7 -23.05 -1.84 -10.73
N ASN A 8 -24.22 -1.20 -10.80
CA ASN A 8 -25.28 -1.28 -9.78
C ASN A 8 -24.78 -1.01 -8.34
N ILE A 9 -23.76 -0.20 -8.17
CA ILE A 9 -23.28 0.22 -6.86
C ILE A 9 -24.20 1.35 -6.40
N ASP A 10 -24.90 1.16 -5.29
CA ASP A 10 -25.70 2.21 -4.67
C ASP A 10 -24.80 3.12 -3.86
N ILE A 11 -24.36 4.22 -4.46
CA ILE A 11 -23.53 5.25 -3.82
C ILE A 11 -24.34 6.25 -2.98
N SER A 12 -25.66 6.04 -2.87
CA SER A 12 -26.54 6.96 -2.12
C SER A 12 -26.57 6.73 -0.61
N THR A 13 -26.03 5.58 -0.15
CA THR A 13 -25.95 5.22 1.27
C THR A 13 -24.62 5.70 1.84
N THR A 14 -24.70 6.53 2.89
CA THR A 14 -23.55 6.88 3.73
C THR A 14 -23.16 5.65 4.54
N TYR A 15 -22.13 4.92 4.09
CA TYR A 15 -21.53 3.85 4.87
C TYR A 15 -20.48 4.42 5.84
N ALA A 16 -20.18 3.67 6.90
CA ALA A 16 -19.07 4.00 7.79
C ALA A 16 -17.77 3.90 6.98
N LYS A 17 -17.23 5.05 6.60
CA LYS A 17 -15.93 5.18 5.92
C LYS A 17 -14.86 5.43 6.96
N VAL A 18 -13.63 5.03 6.67
CA VAL A 18 -12.49 5.47 7.46
C VAL A 18 -12.51 6.98 7.55
N ASN A 19 -12.54 7.48 8.78
CA ASN A 19 -12.56 8.92 9.05
C ASN A 19 -11.22 9.36 9.62
N TYR A 20 -10.51 10.19 8.87
CA TYR A 20 -9.26 10.78 9.31
C TYR A 20 -9.52 12.14 9.95
N ASP A 21 -9.40 12.21 11.26
CA ASP A 21 -9.50 13.50 12.00
C ASP A 21 -8.24 14.36 11.86
N VAL A 22 -7.20 13.81 11.23
CA VAL A 22 -5.88 14.41 11.03
C VAL A 22 -5.38 14.12 9.61
N PHE A 23 -4.25 14.76 9.22
CA PHE A 23 -3.58 14.45 7.96
C PHE A 23 -3.17 12.97 7.93
N ASP A 24 -3.37 12.31 6.79
CA ASP A 24 -3.03 10.89 6.64
C ASP A 24 -1.53 10.71 6.36
N LEU A 25 -0.77 10.48 7.42
CA LEU A 25 0.62 10.09 7.37
C LEU A 25 0.67 8.58 7.21
N GLU A 26 0.98 8.10 6.01
CA GLU A 26 1.05 6.67 5.73
C GLU A 26 2.48 6.15 5.68
N ALA A 27 2.75 5.10 6.45
CA ALA A 27 4.03 4.43 6.48
C ALA A 27 4.06 3.31 5.42
N HIS A 28 4.70 3.56 4.26
CA HIS A 28 4.82 2.61 3.15
C HIS A 28 5.51 1.33 3.58
N ARG A 29 4.82 0.19 3.43
CA ARG A 29 5.24 -1.14 3.92
C ARG A 29 5.64 -1.14 5.41
N GLY A 30 5.00 -0.25 6.21
CA GLY A 30 5.32 -0.02 7.60
C GLY A 30 6.49 0.94 7.87
N GLY A 31 7.07 1.59 6.85
CA GLY A 31 8.23 2.49 6.95
C GLY A 31 9.55 1.78 6.63
N ARG A 32 9.64 1.24 5.42
CA ARG A 32 10.75 0.39 4.96
C ARG A 32 12.12 1.06 4.94
N ASP A 33 12.19 2.39 5.00
CA ASP A 33 13.48 3.09 5.15
C ASP A 33 14.18 2.77 6.49
N VAL A 34 13.41 2.40 7.52
CA VAL A 34 13.92 2.23 8.89
C VAL A 34 13.81 0.81 9.42
N ARG A 35 12.78 0.08 9.02
CA ARG A 35 12.51 -1.31 9.44
C ARG A 35 12.26 -2.18 8.22
N PRO A 36 12.54 -3.50 8.29
CA PRO A 36 12.30 -4.42 7.18
C PRO A 36 10.83 -4.37 6.74
N GLU A 37 10.61 -4.20 5.43
CA GLU A 37 9.30 -4.00 4.84
C GLU A 37 8.34 -5.14 5.13
N ASN A 38 7.04 -4.80 5.25
CA ASN A 38 5.96 -5.77 5.43
C ASN A 38 6.19 -6.76 6.60
N THR A 39 6.81 -6.31 7.68
CA THR A 39 7.04 -7.10 8.90
C THR A 39 6.30 -6.53 10.10
N LEU A 40 6.07 -7.36 11.13
CA LEU A 40 5.48 -6.87 12.38
C LEU A 40 6.37 -5.82 13.07
N TYR A 41 7.69 -5.81 12.80
CA TYR A 41 8.61 -4.77 13.30
C TYR A 41 8.36 -3.42 12.63
N SER A 42 8.16 -3.38 11.31
CA SER A 42 7.85 -2.13 10.61
C SER A 42 6.46 -1.60 10.99
N TYR A 43 5.48 -2.47 11.15
CA TYR A 43 4.13 -2.09 11.54
C TYR A 43 4.08 -1.53 12.98
N ALA A 44 4.78 -2.18 13.91
CA ALA A 44 4.93 -1.67 15.28
C ALA A 44 5.62 -0.29 15.28
N TYR A 45 6.68 -0.14 14.51
CA TYR A 45 7.36 1.15 14.34
C TYR A 45 6.41 2.24 13.82
N ALA A 46 5.60 1.95 12.81
CA ALA A 46 4.63 2.91 12.28
C ALA A 46 3.64 3.39 13.34
N ILE A 47 3.08 2.48 14.14
CA ILE A 47 2.17 2.78 15.25
C ILE A 47 2.88 3.66 16.30
N GLU A 48 4.08 3.28 16.68
CA GLU A 48 4.88 3.98 17.71
C GLU A 48 5.39 5.34 17.24
N LEU A 49 5.59 5.51 15.94
CA LEU A 49 5.92 6.80 15.34
C LEU A 49 4.71 7.76 15.37
N GLY A 50 3.50 7.24 15.39
CA GLY A 50 2.26 8.00 15.25
C GLY A 50 1.84 8.21 13.81
N ALA A 51 2.11 7.24 12.95
CA ALA A 51 1.49 7.17 11.62
C ALA A 51 -0.04 7.09 11.77
N THR A 52 -0.77 7.70 10.87
CA THR A 52 -2.22 7.58 10.78
C THR A 52 -2.60 6.26 10.15
N SER A 53 -1.83 5.87 9.13
CA SER A 53 -2.04 4.63 8.39
C SER A 53 -0.76 3.81 8.25
N ILE A 54 -0.91 2.49 8.40
CA ILE A 54 0.09 1.51 7.98
C ILE A 54 -0.27 1.09 6.57
N GLU A 55 0.56 1.44 5.61
CA GLU A 55 0.42 0.89 4.27
C GLU A 55 1.18 -0.44 4.20
N CYS A 56 0.63 -1.43 3.51
CA CYS A 56 1.19 -2.77 3.41
C CYS A 56 0.58 -3.56 2.25
N ASP A 57 1.30 -4.59 1.82
CA ASP A 57 0.97 -5.40 0.64
C ASP A 57 0.59 -6.82 1.04
N MET A 58 -0.32 -7.44 0.30
CA MET A 58 -0.78 -8.80 0.60
C MET A 58 -0.77 -9.74 -0.60
N GLN A 59 -0.43 -10.99 -0.32
CA GLN A 59 -0.43 -12.11 -1.26
C GLN A 59 -1.28 -13.26 -0.72
N LEU A 60 -1.86 -14.05 -1.63
CA LEU A 60 -2.60 -15.26 -1.28
C LEU A 60 -1.69 -16.49 -1.40
N THR A 61 -1.63 -17.30 -0.34
CA THR A 61 -0.85 -18.53 -0.30
C THR A 61 -1.59 -19.72 -0.91
N LYS A 62 -0.89 -20.83 -1.11
CA LYS A 62 -1.44 -22.10 -1.61
C LYS A 62 -2.57 -22.65 -0.74
N ASP A 63 -2.47 -22.50 0.57
CA ASP A 63 -3.45 -22.95 1.56
C ASP A 63 -4.55 -21.90 1.85
N GLY A 64 -4.62 -20.83 1.04
CA GLY A 64 -5.70 -19.85 1.08
C GLY A 64 -5.59 -18.87 2.25
N GLN A 65 -4.40 -18.66 2.79
CA GLN A 65 -4.13 -17.63 3.79
C GLN A 65 -3.63 -16.36 3.11
N ILE A 66 -3.83 -15.21 3.74
CA ILE A 66 -3.24 -13.94 3.31
C ILE A 66 -1.98 -13.68 4.11
N VAL A 67 -0.86 -13.44 3.40
CA VAL A 67 0.43 -13.05 3.98
C VAL A 67 0.86 -11.68 3.46
N MET A 68 1.70 -11.00 4.24
CA MET A 68 2.16 -9.65 3.92
C MET A 68 3.46 -9.73 3.13
N SER A 69 3.39 -9.36 1.86
CA SER A 69 4.52 -9.32 0.93
C SER A 69 4.15 -8.54 -0.32
N HIS A 70 5.06 -7.66 -0.77
CA HIS A 70 4.86 -6.93 -2.01
C HIS A 70 4.97 -7.86 -3.23
N ASN A 71 6.06 -8.62 -3.34
CA ASN A 71 6.29 -9.45 -4.51
C ASN A 71 5.54 -10.79 -4.41
N PRO A 72 4.95 -11.28 -5.50
CA PRO A 72 4.33 -12.62 -5.53
C PRO A 72 5.34 -13.77 -5.46
N ILE A 73 6.61 -13.46 -5.72
CA ILE A 73 7.76 -14.34 -5.56
C ILE A 73 8.63 -13.75 -4.46
N LEU A 74 9.13 -14.58 -3.54
CA LEU A 74 9.98 -14.09 -2.46
C LEU A 74 11.16 -13.29 -3.03
N ASN A 75 11.31 -12.06 -2.55
CA ASN A 75 12.39 -11.17 -2.98
C ASN A 75 13.73 -11.66 -2.43
N SER A 76 14.64 -12.05 -3.32
CA SER A 76 15.98 -12.56 -2.95
C SER A 76 16.83 -11.54 -2.20
N ASP A 77 16.57 -10.26 -2.41
CA ASP A 77 17.36 -9.17 -1.83
C ASP A 77 17.13 -9.00 -0.32
N ILE A 78 15.98 -9.49 0.17
CA ILE A 78 15.59 -9.36 1.58
C ILE A 78 15.30 -10.71 2.26
N THR A 79 15.43 -11.83 1.54
CA THR A 79 14.98 -13.14 2.05
C THR A 79 16.15 -14.09 2.25
N ARG A 80 16.23 -14.67 3.46
CA ARG A 80 17.21 -15.73 3.81
C ARG A 80 16.49 -17.04 4.13
N ASP A 81 17.15 -18.15 3.83
CA ASP A 81 16.71 -19.48 4.21
C ASP A 81 16.97 -19.80 5.69
N GLU A 82 16.60 -20.99 6.14
CA GLU A 82 16.81 -21.47 7.51
C GLU A 82 18.30 -21.54 7.93
N ASN A 83 19.22 -21.54 6.97
CA ASN A 83 20.67 -21.53 7.21
C ASN A 83 21.27 -20.12 7.20
N GLY A 84 20.45 -19.09 6.96
CA GLY A 84 20.87 -17.69 6.89
C GLY A 84 21.46 -17.28 5.53
N ASN A 85 21.32 -18.10 4.49
CA ASN A 85 21.77 -17.77 3.15
C ASN A 85 20.67 -17.03 2.39
N TYR A 86 21.03 -15.99 1.62
CA TYR A 86 20.08 -15.36 0.71
C TYR A 86 19.62 -16.35 -0.35
N ILE A 87 18.32 -16.31 -0.66
CA ILE A 87 17.72 -17.24 -1.60
C ILE A 87 18.06 -16.88 -3.05
N GLU A 88 17.93 -17.86 -3.93
CA GLU A 88 18.05 -17.61 -5.37
C GLU A 88 16.85 -16.82 -5.89
N ASN A 89 17.10 -15.88 -6.79
CA ASN A 89 16.06 -15.07 -7.42
C ASN A 89 15.03 -15.96 -8.17
N ASN A 90 13.76 -15.52 -8.15
CA ASN A 90 12.63 -16.15 -8.86
C ASN A 90 12.34 -17.62 -8.48
N LYS A 91 12.79 -18.07 -7.31
CA LYS A 91 12.68 -19.48 -6.91
C LYS A 91 11.38 -19.82 -6.16
N TYR A 92 10.89 -18.94 -5.32
CA TYR A 92 9.82 -19.25 -4.36
C TYR A 92 8.57 -18.39 -4.63
N ASP A 93 7.58 -18.97 -5.32
CA ASP A 93 6.28 -18.33 -5.59
C ASP A 93 5.36 -18.55 -4.38
N ILE A 94 4.97 -17.46 -3.72
CA ILE A 94 4.12 -17.47 -2.51
C ILE A 94 2.81 -18.23 -2.75
N ARG A 95 2.24 -18.13 -3.94
CA ARG A 95 0.97 -18.79 -4.31
C ARG A 95 1.10 -20.32 -4.41
N LEU A 96 2.31 -20.84 -4.46
CA LEU A 96 2.60 -22.27 -4.48
C LEU A 96 3.07 -22.82 -3.14
N MET A 97 3.15 -21.95 -2.12
CA MET A 97 3.65 -22.26 -0.78
C MET A 97 2.56 -22.10 0.28
N THR A 98 2.64 -22.90 1.32
CA THR A 98 1.81 -22.73 2.53
C THR A 98 2.43 -21.70 3.47
N VAL A 99 1.64 -21.19 4.44
CA VAL A 99 2.16 -20.29 5.46
C VAL A 99 3.30 -20.95 6.26
N ASP A 100 3.16 -22.22 6.61
CA ASP A 100 4.21 -22.95 7.37
C ASP A 100 5.54 -23.04 6.60
N GLU A 101 5.48 -23.17 5.28
CA GLU A 101 6.66 -23.13 4.43
C GLU A 101 7.27 -21.73 4.38
N LEU A 102 6.43 -20.68 4.27
CA LEU A 102 6.87 -19.29 4.24
C LEU A 102 7.50 -18.84 5.57
N LYS A 103 6.97 -19.29 6.71
CA LYS A 103 7.49 -18.98 8.05
C LYS A 103 8.92 -19.49 8.31
N LYS A 104 9.46 -20.36 7.46
CA LYS A 104 10.85 -20.82 7.55
C LYS A 104 11.85 -19.77 7.10
N PHE A 105 11.44 -18.84 6.23
CA PHE A 105 12.30 -17.78 5.74
C PHE A 105 12.41 -16.63 6.74
N ASP A 106 13.53 -15.91 6.67
CA ASP A 106 13.77 -14.67 7.37
C ASP A 106 13.82 -13.52 6.36
N VAL A 107 13.02 -12.48 6.61
CA VAL A 107 12.89 -11.28 5.75
C VAL A 107 13.32 -10.01 6.47
N GLY A 108 14.07 -10.13 7.54
CA GLY A 108 14.47 -9.03 8.40
C GLY A 108 15.88 -8.49 8.16
N VAL A 109 16.59 -9.01 7.15
CA VAL A 109 17.96 -8.58 6.84
C VAL A 109 18.15 -8.50 5.33
N MET A 110 18.40 -7.30 4.83
CA MET A 110 18.66 -7.05 3.40
C MET A 110 20.08 -7.49 3.01
N ASP A 111 20.23 -8.06 1.80
CA ASP A 111 21.54 -8.42 1.25
C ASP A 111 22.35 -7.16 0.95
N PRO A 112 23.51 -6.96 1.59
CA PRO A 112 24.35 -5.80 1.31
C PRO A 112 24.95 -5.80 -0.10
N ASN A 113 24.80 -6.89 -0.85
CA ASN A 113 25.30 -7.03 -2.21
C ASN A 113 24.22 -6.93 -3.29
N CYS A 114 22.94 -6.65 -2.93
CA CYS A 114 21.85 -6.57 -3.91
C CYS A 114 21.82 -5.24 -4.70
N GLY A 115 22.85 -4.41 -4.56
CA GLY A 115 23.04 -3.21 -5.38
C GLY A 115 22.14 -2.05 -4.99
N GLU A 116 21.41 -1.49 -5.98
CA GLU A 116 20.64 -0.25 -5.80
C GLU A 116 19.61 -0.36 -4.67
N TYR A 117 18.96 -1.49 -4.52
CA TYR A 117 17.96 -1.68 -3.46
C TYR A 117 18.56 -1.56 -2.05
N TYR A 118 19.76 -2.11 -1.84
CA TYR A 118 20.49 -1.91 -0.59
C TYR A 118 20.94 -0.45 -0.41
N ASP A 119 21.37 0.20 -1.50
CA ASP A 119 21.80 1.60 -1.45
C ASP A 119 20.67 2.53 -1.05
N LEU A 120 19.44 2.23 -1.48
CA LEU A 120 18.24 3.00 -1.18
C LEU A 120 17.71 2.75 0.24
N HIS A 121 17.67 1.50 0.69
CA HIS A 121 16.96 1.12 1.91
C HIS A 121 17.83 0.42 2.95
N GLY A 122 18.79 -0.42 2.55
CA GLY A 122 19.54 -1.27 3.45
C GLY A 122 20.46 -0.52 4.40
N LYS A 123 20.99 0.63 3.98
CA LYS A 123 21.90 1.44 4.79
C LYS A 123 21.20 2.11 5.97
N THR A 124 19.92 2.39 5.83
CA THR A 124 19.09 3.08 6.83
C THR A 124 18.33 2.13 7.72
N GLN A 125 18.06 0.93 7.25
CA GLN A 125 17.30 -0.09 8.00
C GLN A 125 18.07 -0.66 9.19
N PHE A 126 17.33 -0.90 10.28
CA PHE A 126 17.72 -1.84 11.35
C PHE A 126 17.37 -3.27 10.94
N THR A 127 18.13 -4.24 11.44
CA THR A 127 17.98 -5.65 11.10
C THR A 127 17.33 -6.44 12.24
N TYR A 128 16.47 -7.41 11.89
CA TYR A 128 15.76 -8.27 12.84
C TYR A 128 15.71 -9.71 12.30
N ASP A 129 15.45 -10.67 13.17
CA ASP A 129 14.96 -11.99 12.76
C ASP A 129 13.43 -11.85 12.56
N ALA A 130 13.02 -11.66 11.32
CA ALA A 130 11.64 -11.37 10.99
C ALA A 130 11.04 -12.41 10.05
N LYS A 131 9.83 -12.85 10.37
CA LYS A 131 9.07 -13.79 9.53
C LYS A 131 8.00 -13.03 8.75
N ILE A 132 7.64 -13.55 7.59
CA ILE A 132 6.54 -13.01 6.78
C ILE A 132 5.25 -13.11 7.61
N PRO A 133 4.58 -11.98 7.93
CA PRO A 133 3.36 -12.01 8.72
C PRO A 133 2.17 -12.48 7.89
N THR A 134 1.17 -13.02 8.56
CA THR A 134 -0.19 -13.14 8.01
C THR A 134 -0.98 -11.85 8.25
N LEU A 135 -2.06 -11.65 7.49
CA LEU A 135 -2.99 -10.55 7.75
C LEU A 135 -3.60 -10.63 9.15
N GLU A 136 -3.87 -11.84 9.65
CA GLU A 136 -4.37 -12.02 11.02
C GLU A 136 -3.36 -11.56 12.06
N GLU A 137 -2.06 -11.82 11.87
CA GLU A 137 -1.01 -11.35 12.78
C GLU A 137 -0.90 -9.82 12.76
N LEU A 138 -1.09 -9.17 11.61
CA LEU A 138 -1.18 -7.70 11.55
C LEU A 138 -2.38 -7.19 12.35
N MET A 139 -3.58 -7.77 12.18
CA MET A 139 -4.77 -7.37 12.93
C MET A 139 -4.57 -7.55 14.45
N GLN A 140 -3.96 -8.66 14.86
CA GLN A 140 -3.62 -8.92 16.27
C GLN A 140 -2.60 -7.92 16.81
N LEU A 141 -1.59 -7.56 16.03
CA LEU A 141 -0.62 -6.54 16.42
C LEU A 141 -1.33 -5.22 16.70
N ILE A 142 -2.14 -4.72 15.76
CA ILE A 142 -2.87 -3.45 15.92
C ILE A 142 -3.76 -3.48 17.16
N GLN A 143 -4.49 -4.58 17.39
CA GLN A 143 -5.32 -4.72 18.58
C GLN A 143 -4.51 -4.73 19.89
N SER A 144 -3.29 -5.29 19.86
CA SER A 144 -2.42 -5.35 21.05
C SER A 144 -1.92 -3.99 21.51
N TYR A 145 -1.85 -3.02 20.60
CA TYR A 145 -1.52 -1.63 20.92
C TYR A 145 -2.71 -0.86 21.53
N GLY A 146 -3.93 -1.34 21.30
CA GLY A 146 -5.15 -0.68 21.82
C GLY A 146 -5.49 0.65 21.14
N ASP A 147 -4.73 1.06 20.14
CA ASP A 147 -5.02 2.22 19.33
C ASP A 147 -6.20 1.95 18.40
N LYS A 148 -7.26 2.73 18.55
CA LYS A 148 -8.49 2.56 17.76
C LYS A 148 -8.56 3.48 16.54
N ASN A 149 -7.57 4.35 16.37
CA ASN A 149 -7.55 5.33 15.28
C ASN A 149 -6.56 4.95 14.17
N ILE A 150 -5.64 4.00 14.44
CA ILE A 150 -4.72 3.51 13.40
C ILE A 150 -5.50 2.80 12.30
N VAL A 151 -5.19 3.13 11.06
CA VAL A 151 -5.77 2.54 9.86
C VAL A 151 -4.75 1.61 9.21
N SER A 152 -5.22 0.58 8.50
CA SER A 152 -4.38 -0.23 7.62
C SER A 152 -4.83 -0.02 6.18
N ASN A 153 -3.96 0.54 5.35
CA ASN A 153 -4.15 0.65 3.91
C ASN A 153 -3.46 -0.55 3.26
N ILE A 154 -4.24 -1.52 2.75
CA ILE A 154 -3.75 -2.85 2.41
C ILE A 154 -3.93 -3.08 0.91
N GLU A 155 -2.80 -3.24 0.20
CA GLU A 155 -2.79 -3.44 -1.23
C GLU A 155 -2.98 -4.91 -1.62
N THR A 156 -3.93 -5.15 -2.54
CA THR A 156 -3.99 -6.42 -3.29
C THR A 156 -3.10 -6.33 -4.52
N ILE A 157 -2.10 -7.20 -4.61
CA ILE A 157 -1.20 -7.27 -5.76
C ILE A 157 -1.74 -8.27 -6.78
N PHE A 158 -2.41 -7.74 -7.82
CA PHE A 158 -2.87 -8.50 -8.98
C PHE A 158 -2.33 -7.90 -10.27
N TYR A 159 -2.00 -8.75 -11.22
CA TYR A 159 -1.54 -8.37 -12.55
C TYR A 159 -2.58 -8.83 -13.58
N PRO A 160 -3.56 -7.98 -13.93
CA PRO A 160 -4.64 -8.34 -14.84
C PRO A 160 -4.22 -8.37 -16.31
N ASP A 161 -3.04 -7.85 -16.67
CA ASP A 161 -2.54 -7.84 -18.03
C ASP A 161 -1.94 -9.21 -18.41
N PRO A 162 -2.53 -9.94 -19.41
CA PRO A 162 -2.01 -11.24 -19.84
C PRO A 162 -0.61 -11.19 -20.44
N THR A 163 -0.09 -10.00 -20.74
CA THR A 163 1.28 -9.80 -21.27
C THR A 163 2.32 -9.60 -20.18
N SER A 164 1.90 -9.36 -18.94
CA SER A 164 2.80 -9.26 -17.79
C SER A 164 3.43 -10.62 -17.46
N ALA A 165 4.69 -10.59 -17.00
CA ALA A 165 5.40 -11.77 -16.50
C ALA A 165 4.77 -12.32 -15.22
N GLU A 166 4.15 -11.45 -14.42
CA GLU A 166 3.49 -11.74 -13.14
C GLU A 166 2.04 -12.22 -13.32
N TYR A 167 1.47 -12.09 -14.54
CA TYR A 167 0.10 -12.54 -14.81
C TYR A 167 -0.10 -14.00 -14.46
N ARG A 168 -1.24 -14.29 -13.85
CA ARG A 168 -1.68 -15.66 -13.56
C ARG A 168 -3.16 -15.76 -13.93
N ASN A 169 -3.45 -16.62 -14.91
CA ASN A 169 -4.79 -16.83 -15.45
C ASN A 169 -5.78 -17.47 -14.44
N ASN A 170 -5.31 -17.95 -13.31
CA ASN A 170 -6.12 -18.52 -12.23
C ASN A 170 -6.26 -17.56 -11.03
N ALA A 171 -5.80 -16.33 -11.14
CA ALA A 171 -6.04 -15.31 -10.14
C ALA A 171 -7.55 -14.97 -10.10
N ASP A 172 -8.13 -14.99 -8.90
CA ASP A 172 -9.53 -14.70 -8.68
C ASP A 172 -9.68 -13.54 -7.69
N PRO A 173 -9.81 -12.30 -8.19
CA PRO A 173 -10.00 -11.11 -7.35
C PRO A 173 -11.16 -11.24 -6.39
N LYS A 174 -12.28 -11.85 -6.83
CA LYS A 174 -13.46 -12.03 -5.99
C LYS A 174 -13.18 -12.94 -4.79
N LYS A 175 -12.55 -14.08 -5.03
CA LYS A 175 -12.15 -15.00 -3.94
C LYS A 175 -11.19 -14.33 -2.96
N PHE A 176 -10.25 -13.53 -3.47
CA PHE A 176 -9.30 -12.83 -2.62
C PHE A 176 -9.99 -11.83 -1.69
N VAL A 177 -10.89 -10.98 -2.23
CA VAL A 177 -11.60 -10.01 -1.40
C VAL A 177 -12.60 -10.67 -0.44
N GLU A 178 -13.15 -11.85 -0.77
CA GLU A 178 -13.97 -12.64 0.17
C GLU A 178 -13.14 -13.10 1.39
N ILE A 179 -11.93 -13.61 1.17
CA ILE A 179 -11.02 -14.02 2.26
C ILE A 179 -10.63 -12.81 3.11
N PHE A 180 -10.20 -11.71 2.46
CA PHE A 180 -9.86 -10.46 3.12
C PHE A 180 -11.01 -9.95 4.00
N ASN A 181 -12.22 -9.80 3.43
CA ASN A 181 -13.39 -9.33 4.13
C ASN A 181 -13.74 -10.19 5.36
N ASN A 182 -13.60 -11.52 5.25
CA ASN A 182 -13.88 -12.42 6.36
C ASN A 182 -12.89 -12.22 7.52
N ILE A 183 -11.60 -11.96 7.20
CA ILE A 183 -10.59 -11.67 8.23
C ILE A 183 -10.88 -10.33 8.87
N VAL A 184 -11.12 -9.27 8.08
CA VAL A 184 -11.43 -7.94 8.60
C VAL A 184 -12.64 -7.96 9.54
N LYS A 185 -13.72 -8.66 9.16
CA LYS A 185 -14.92 -8.87 10.01
C LYS A 185 -14.61 -9.64 11.28
N LYS A 186 -13.78 -10.68 11.19
CA LYS A 186 -13.40 -11.48 12.37
C LYS A 186 -12.74 -10.63 13.45
N TYR A 187 -12.01 -9.59 13.05
CA TYR A 187 -11.29 -8.68 13.95
C TYR A 187 -12.03 -7.36 14.23
N ASP A 188 -13.25 -7.17 13.69
CA ASP A 188 -14.04 -5.94 13.86
C ASP A 188 -13.26 -4.68 13.44
N MET A 189 -12.67 -4.75 12.23
CA MET A 189 -11.75 -3.71 11.71
C MET A 189 -12.29 -3.03 10.43
N GLU A 190 -13.58 -3.19 10.08
CA GLU A 190 -14.16 -2.72 8.82
C GLU A 190 -14.07 -1.20 8.64
N ASP A 191 -14.12 -0.43 9.73
CA ASP A 191 -14.00 1.03 9.77
C ASP A 191 -12.55 1.52 9.88
N ARG A 192 -11.57 0.61 9.91
CA ARG A 192 -10.14 0.91 10.08
C ARG A 192 -9.24 0.24 9.05
N VAL A 193 -9.82 -0.22 7.94
CA VAL A 193 -9.07 -0.75 6.81
C VAL A 193 -9.48 -0.04 5.53
N VAL A 194 -8.51 0.13 4.66
CA VAL A 194 -8.68 0.56 3.28
C VAL A 194 -8.16 -0.58 2.40
N LEU A 195 -8.94 -1.00 1.42
CA LEU A 195 -8.46 -1.90 0.38
C LEU A 195 -7.89 -1.08 -0.76
N GLN A 196 -6.61 -1.26 -1.04
CA GLN A 196 -5.88 -0.56 -2.10
C GLN A 196 -5.57 -1.51 -3.25
N SER A 197 -5.58 -1.05 -4.50
CA SER A 197 -5.16 -1.86 -5.64
C SER A 197 -4.92 -1.05 -6.90
N PHE A 198 -3.96 -1.51 -7.72
CA PHE A 198 -3.84 -1.16 -9.14
C PHE A 198 -4.87 -1.88 -10.00
N ASP A 199 -5.24 -3.11 -9.65
CA ASP A 199 -6.34 -3.82 -10.30
C ASP A 199 -7.70 -3.37 -9.72
N TRP A 200 -8.33 -2.41 -10.39
CA TRP A 200 -9.61 -1.84 -9.94
C TRP A 200 -10.76 -2.85 -9.94
N GLN A 201 -10.59 -4.02 -10.58
CA GLN A 201 -11.58 -5.09 -10.46
C GLN A 201 -11.70 -5.58 -9.01
N THR A 202 -10.59 -5.62 -8.25
CA THR A 202 -10.58 -5.97 -6.82
C THR A 202 -11.40 -4.98 -6.00
N LEU A 203 -11.25 -3.67 -6.29
CA LEU A 203 -12.00 -2.60 -5.60
C LEU A 203 -13.49 -2.69 -5.89
N ILE A 204 -13.85 -2.95 -7.15
CA ILE A 204 -15.24 -3.15 -7.58
C ILE A 204 -15.86 -4.36 -6.87
N GLU A 205 -15.15 -5.48 -6.78
CA GLU A 205 -15.64 -6.67 -6.08
C GLU A 205 -15.79 -6.41 -4.57
N MET A 206 -14.87 -5.65 -3.96
CA MET A 206 -15.01 -5.25 -2.54
C MET A 206 -16.24 -4.38 -2.32
N LYS A 207 -16.47 -3.37 -3.14
CA LYS A 207 -17.66 -2.49 -3.02
C LYS A 207 -18.98 -3.25 -3.18
N LYS A 208 -19.01 -4.30 -4.01
CA LYS A 208 -20.18 -5.18 -4.14
C LYS A 208 -20.38 -6.06 -2.89
N LEU A 209 -19.27 -6.55 -2.32
CA LEU A 209 -19.29 -7.50 -1.21
C LEU A 209 -19.57 -6.80 0.13
N ASN A 210 -18.82 -5.72 0.40
CA ASN A 210 -18.88 -4.95 1.64
C ASN A 210 -18.58 -3.47 1.39
N PRO A 211 -19.59 -2.66 1.11
CA PRO A 211 -19.40 -1.23 0.83
C PRO A 211 -18.94 -0.41 2.05
N ASN A 212 -18.95 -0.99 3.26
CA ASN A 212 -18.43 -0.33 4.46
C ASN A 212 -16.90 -0.22 4.48
N ILE A 213 -16.20 -1.13 3.75
CA ILE A 213 -14.76 -1.05 3.62
C ILE A 213 -14.42 0.06 2.62
N SER A 214 -13.58 0.99 3.05
CA SER A 214 -13.03 2.03 2.19
C SER A 214 -12.12 1.43 1.13
N THR A 215 -12.09 2.05 -0.06
CA THR A 215 -11.24 1.60 -1.17
C THR A 215 -10.38 2.73 -1.72
N SER A 216 -9.13 2.40 -2.07
CA SER A 216 -8.14 3.31 -2.65
C SER A 216 -7.71 2.82 -4.02
N ALA A 217 -7.95 3.64 -5.05
CA ALA A 217 -7.58 3.35 -6.43
C ALA A 217 -6.15 3.83 -6.70
N LEU A 218 -5.21 2.90 -6.81
CA LEU A 218 -3.84 3.22 -7.22
C LEU A 218 -3.80 3.63 -8.69
N TRP A 219 -2.88 4.54 -8.98
CA TRP A 219 -2.73 5.14 -10.29
C TRP A 219 -1.28 5.46 -10.61
N GLN A 220 -0.84 5.11 -11.81
CA GLN A 220 0.44 5.56 -12.39
C GLN A 220 0.43 5.52 -13.92
N GLU A 221 1.30 6.33 -14.54
CA GLU A 221 1.46 6.43 -16.00
C GLU A 221 2.90 6.36 -16.48
N GLN A 222 3.86 6.19 -15.58
CA GLN A 222 5.28 6.31 -15.89
C GLN A 222 5.75 5.20 -16.86
N PRO A 223 6.18 5.55 -18.10
CA PRO A 223 6.68 4.55 -19.04
C PRO A 223 7.94 3.83 -18.59
N SER A 224 8.70 4.44 -17.66
CA SER A 224 9.95 3.89 -17.13
C SER A 224 9.77 2.68 -16.22
N TRP A 225 8.56 2.41 -15.76
CA TRP A 225 8.26 1.33 -14.82
C TRP A 225 7.84 0.01 -15.48
N GLY A 226 8.09 -0.12 -16.78
CA GLY A 226 7.79 -1.31 -17.54
C GLY A 226 6.44 -1.29 -18.22
N ARG A 227 6.07 -2.45 -18.80
CA ARG A 227 4.88 -2.58 -19.63
C ARG A 227 3.58 -2.33 -18.89
N ASP A 228 3.56 -2.59 -17.61
CA ASP A 228 2.34 -2.51 -16.79
C ASP A 228 1.99 -1.06 -16.42
N SER A 229 2.98 -0.17 -16.31
CA SER A 229 2.78 1.25 -16.04
C SER A 229 2.15 2.03 -17.20
N GLU A 230 2.37 1.57 -18.45
CA GLU A 230 1.74 2.17 -19.63
C GLU A 230 0.24 1.86 -19.73
N SER A 231 -0.25 0.97 -18.89
CA SER A 231 -1.57 0.38 -19.07
C SER A 231 -2.70 1.19 -18.47
N LEU A 232 -2.46 2.06 -17.51
CA LEU A 232 -3.54 2.72 -16.78
C LEU A 232 -4.24 3.81 -17.61
N ARG A 233 -3.50 4.73 -18.23
CA ARG A 233 -4.09 5.85 -18.98
C ARG A 233 -3.87 5.78 -20.48
N ARG A 234 -2.72 5.31 -20.95
CA ARG A 234 -2.28 5.41 -22.33
C ARG A 234 -2.81 4.35 -23.28
N TYR A 235 -3.74 3.52 -22.87
CA TYR A 235 -4.41 2.60 -23.79
C TYR A 235 -5.32 3.37 -24.76
N GLU A 236 -4.73 4.19 -25.59
CA GLU A 236 -5.46 4.94 -26.63
C GLU A 236 -6.22 4.04 -27.60
N LYS A 237 -5.80 2.80 -27.76
CA LYS A 237 -6.37 1.84 -28.73
C LYS A 237 -7.13 0.68 -28.10
N LYS A 238 -6.97 0.40 -26.80
CA LYS A 238 -7.60 -0.70 -26.08
C LYS A 238 -8.03 -0.23 -24.69
N LYS A 239 -9.02 -0.87 -24.11
CA LYS A 239 -9.33 -0.70 -22.68
C LYS A 239 -8.15 -1.19 -21.85
N SER A 240 -7.77 -0.44 -20.83
CA SER A 240 -6.77 -0.88 -19.88
C SER A 240 -7.28 -2.10 -19.11
N PRO A 241 -6.50 -3.17 -18.96
CA PRO A 241 -6.88 -4.29 -18.11
C PRO A 241 -6.96 -3.91 -16.62
N TRP A 242 -6.29 -2.85 -16.20
CA TRP A 242 -6.19 -2.40 -14.82
C TRP A 242 -7.44 -1.66 -14.29
N LEU A 243 -8.25 -1.08 -15.19
CA LEU A 243 -9.37 -0.22 -14.82
C LEU A 243 -10.70 -0.99 -14.57
N GLY A 244 -10.64 -2.30 -14.27
CA GLY A 244 -11.83 -3.09 -13.97
C GLY A 244 -12.87 -3.10 -15.10
N GLY A 245 -12.44 -2.98 -16.35
CA GLY A 245 -13.29 -2.97 -17.54
C GLY A 245 -13.78 -1.59 -17.98
N LEU A 246 -13.39 -0.51 -17.29
CA LEU A 246 -13.65 0.87 -17.74
C LEU A 246 -12.82 1.22 -18.97
N ASP A 247 -13.33 2.16 -19.77
CA ASP A 247 -12.56 2.85 -20.80
C ASP A 247 -12.27 4.27 -20.30
N ILE A 248 -11.00 4.62 -20.12
CA ILE A 248 -10.60 5.93 -19.63
C ILE A 248 -11.10 7.07 -20.53
N LYS A 249 -11.39 6.80 -21.80
CA LYS A 249 -11.95 7.78 -22.75
C LYS A 249 -13.35 8.24 -22.35
N ASP A 250 -14.15 7.37 -21.72
CA ASP A 250 -15.49 7.71 -21.25
C ASP A 250 -15.43 8.76 -20.14
N TYR A 251 -14.26 8.94 -19.54
CA TYR A 251 -13.95 9.90 -18.48
C TYR A 251 -13.04 11.03 -18.97
N GLN A 252 -12.89 11.21 -20.28
CA GLN A 252 -12.05 12.25 -20.91
C GLN A 252 -10.55 12.14 -20.51
N GLY A 253 -10.07 10.93 -20.25
CA GLY A 253 -8.71 10.68 -19.79
C GLY A 253 -8.46 11.05 -18.32
N ASN A 254 -9.51 11.28 -17.54
CA ASN A 254 -9.41 11.72 -16.15
C ASN A 254 -9.51 10.54 -15.18
N PRO A 255 -8.41 10.21 -14.45
CA PRO A 255 -8.38 9.08 -13.54
C PRO A 255 -9.24 9.28 -12.30
N VAL A 256 -9.37 10.51 -11.80
CA VAL A 256 -10.19 10.84 -10.63
C VAL A 256 -11.66 10.52 -10.90
N LYS A 257 -12.17 10.94 -12.07
CA LYS A 257 -13.56 10.62 -12.49
C LYS A 257 -13.78 9.12 -12.69
N ALA A 258 -12.78 8.44 -13.25
CA ALA A 258 -12.86 6.99 -13.45
C ALA A 258 -12.86 6.24 -12.10
N ALA A 259 -12.01 6.62 -11.15
CA ALA A 259 -11.99 6.06 -9.80
C ALA A 259 -13.31 6.33 -9.05
N HIS A 260 -13.84 7.55 -9.15
CA HIS A 260 -15.17 7.88 -8.60
C HIS A 260 -16.28 6.97 -9.18
N ALA A 261 -16.21 6.67 -10.48
CA ALA A 261 -17.25 5.86 -11.14
C ALA A 261 -17.30 4.41 -10.65
N ILE A 262 -16.23 3.87 -10.11
CA ILE A 262 -16.20 2.55 -9.46
C ILE A 262 -16.55 2.60 -7.97
N GLY A 263 -16.83 3.79 -7.43
CA GLY A 263 -17.15 4.01 -6.02
C GLY A 263 -15.91 4.00 -5.10
N ALA A 264 -14.72 4.27 -5.64
CA ALA A 264 -13.53 4.45 -4.81
C ALA A 264 -13.67 5.67 -3.90
N ASP A 265 -13.23 5.53 -2.64
CA ASP A 265 -13.25 6.62 -1.65
C ASP A 265 -11.99 7.48 -1.74
N ILE A 266 -10.89 6.87 -2.17
CA ILE A 266 -9.55 7.46 -2.27
C ILE A 266 -9.01 7.18 -3.66
N ILE A 267 -8.27 8.15 -4.22
CA ILE A 267 -7.36 7.91 -5.33
C ILE A 267 -5.92 8.10 -4.85
N SER A 268 -5.04 7.16 -5.17
CA SER A 268 -3.63 7.17 -4.76
C SER A 268 -2.74 7.17 -6.01
N PRO A 269 -2.45 8.36 -6.57
CA PRO A 269 -1.61 8.51 -7.75
C PRO A 269 -0.13 8.50 -7.41
N TYR A 270 0.70 8.13 -8.40
CA TYR A 270 2.12 8.43 -8.33
C TYR A 270 2.33 9.94 -8.25
N TYR A 271 3.12 10.39 -7.28
CA TYR A 271 3.16 11.78 -6.84
C TYR A 271 3.58 12.81 -7.91
N THR A 272 4.35 12.38 -8.94
CA THR A 272 4.74 13.28 -10.04
C THR A 272 3.68 13.44 -11.12
N GLU A 273 2.59 12.68 -11.06
CA GLU A 273 1.55 12.63 -12.08
C GLU A 273 0.29 13.39 -11.70
N ILE A 274 0.30 14.06 -10.55
CA ILE A 274 -0.84 14.84 -10.06
C ILE A 274 -0.61 16.33 -10.19
N SER A 275 -1.71 17.05 -10.33
CA SER A 275 -1.77 18.50 -10.33
C SER A 275 -2.76 19.01 -9.28
N LYS A 276 -2.71 20.31 -8.98
CA LYS A 276 -3.69 20.96 -8.11
C LYS A 276 -5.12 20.76 -8.63
N GLN A 277 -5.32 20.68 -9.96
CA GLN A 277 -6.62 20.45 -10.55
C GLN A 277 -7.17 19.06 -10.20
N ASP A 278 -6.32 18.02 -10.15
CA ASP A 278 -6.73 16.67 -9.78
C ASP A 278 -7.14 16.60 -8.31
N VAL A 279 -6.43 17.34 -7.43
CA VAL A 279 -6.80 17.48 -6.02
C VAL A 279 -8.16 18.14 -5.88
N ASP A 280 -8.39 19.28 -6.56
CA ASP A 280 -9.68 20.00 -6.51
C ASP A 280 -10.81 19.16 -7.07
N GLU A 281 -10.55 18.37 -8.11
CA GLU A 281 -11.54 17.46 -8.68
C GLU A 281 -11.89 16.32 -7.72
N ALA A 282 -10.89 15.69 -7.08
CA ALA A 282 -11.13 14.66 -6.07
C ALA A 282 -12.02 15.20 -4.94
N HIS A 283 -11.70 16.37 -4.40
CA HIS A 283 -12.50 17.02 -3.36
C HIS A 283 -13.91 17.38 -3.83
N SER A 284 -14.08 17.82 -5.09
CA SER A 284 -15.39 18.11 -5.64
C SER A 284 -16.31 16.89 -5.78
N LEU A 285 -15.71 15.70 -5.80
CA LEU A 285 -16.37 14.39 -5.88
C LEU A 285 -16.45 13.68 -4.52
N ASP A 286 -16.12 14.37 -3.41
CA ASP A 286 -16.08 13.81 -2.06
C ASP A 286 -15.11 12.62 -1.94
N MET A 287 -14.01 12.66 -2.72
CA MET A 287 -12.92 11.70 -2.67
C MET A 287 -11.70 12.32 -2.00
N LYS A 288 -10.88 11.47 -1.38
CA LYS A 288 -9.54 11.84 -0.91
C LYS A 288 -8.50 11.54 -1.98
N ILE A 289 -7.35 12.23 -1.87
CA ILE A 289 -6.19 12.01 -2.73
C ILE A 289 -4.93 11.85 -1.89
N VAL A 290 -4.28 10.69 -2.01
CA VAL A 290 -3.14 10.27 -1.19
C VAL A 290 -2.03 9.73 -2.10
N PRO A 291 -1.09 10.59 -2.53
CA PRO A 291 -0.02 10.22 -3.45
C PRO A 291 1.08 9.37 -2.80
N TRP A 292 1.80 8.61 -3.63
CA TRP A 292 2.87 7.67 -3.29
C TRP A 292 4.01 7.72 -4.30
N THR A 293 5.23 7.23 -4.09
CA THR A 293 5.90 7.12 -2.78
C THR A 293 6.79 8.33 -2.62
N VAL A 294 6.61 9.12 -1.59
CA VAL A 294 7.22 10.45 -1.48
C VAL A 294 8.27 10.44 -0.38
N ASN A 295 9.55 10.56 -0.76
CA ASN A 295 10.68 10.29 0.13
C ASN A 295 11.60 11.49 0.39
N ASN A 296 11.22 12.70 -0.05
CA ASN A 296 12.02 13.91 0.16
C ASN A 296 11.17 15.12 0.59
N GLU A 297 11.76 16.00 1.37
CA GLU A 297 11.09 17.15 1.99
C GLU A 297 10.53 18.13 0.94
N LYS A 298 11.20 18.29 -0.22
CA LYS A 298 10.76 19.22 -1.26
C LYS A 298 9.43 18.78 -1.87
N ASP A 299 9.32 17.50 -2.24
CA ASP A 299 8.11 16.99 -2.88
C ASP A 299 6.97 16.84 -1.86
N MET A 300 7.27 16.48 -0.59
CA MET A 300 6.29 16.52 0.49
C MET A 300 5.67 17.91 0.63
N ASN A 301 6.50 18.96 0.67
CA ASN A 301 6.02 20.34 0.78
C ASN A 301 5.20 20.77 -0.45
N MET A 302 5.62 20.39 -1.65
CA MET A 302 4.89 20.67 -2.90
C MET A 302 3.47 20.07 -2.86
N LEU A 303 3.35 18.82 -2.44
CA LEU A 303 2.05 18.12 -2.35
C LEU A 303 1.15 18.71 -1.27
N LEU A 304 1.73 19.06 -0.12
CA LEU A 304 1.00 19.77 0.95
C LEU A 304 0.46 21.13 0.48
N ASP A 305 1.21 21.85 -0.36
CA ASP A 305 0.76 23.11 -0.94
C ASP A 305 -0.35 22.90 -1.99
N MET A 306 -0.42 21.72 -2.62
CA MET A 306 -1.54 21.32 -3.47
C MET A 306 -2.80 20.95 -2.66
N GLY A 307 -2.65 20.66 -1.36
CA GLY A 307 -3.76 20.32 -0.48
C GLY A 307 -4.17 18.86 -0.53
N VAL A 308 -3.23 17.93 -0.73
CA VAL A 308 -3.50 16.48 -0.64
C VAL A 308 -3.93 16.09 0.78
N ASP A 309 -4.69 15.00 0.90
CA ASP A 309 -5.26 14.55 2.17
C ASP A 309 -4.31 13.69 3.00
N GLY A 310 -3.33 13.08 2.36
CA GLY A 310 -2.30 12.23 2.96
C GLY A 310 -1.10 12.06 2.04
N ILE A 311 -0.08 11.37 2.52
CA ILE A 311 1.12 11.01 1.76
C ILE A 311 1.60 9.65 2.22
N ILE A 312 1.87 8.74 1.26
CA ILE A 312 2.52 7.44 1.48
C ILE A 312 4.03 7.63 1.32
N SER A 313 4.81 7.24 2.35
CA SER A 313 6.27 7.44 2.36
C SER A 313 7.02 6.26 2.97
N ASP A 314 8.17 5.90 2.39
CA ASP A 314 9.15 5.01 3.01
C ASP A 314 9.77 5.63 4.27
N LYS A 315 9.77 6.98 4.33
CA LYS A 315 10.36 7.81 5.38
C LYS A 315 9.31 8.52 6.21
N PRO A 316 8.41 7.78 6.90
CA PRO A 316 7.32 8.40 7.66
C PRO A 316 7.85 9.33 8.77
N TRP A 317 9.05 9.08 9.30
CA TRP A 317 9.72 9.97 10.24
C TRP A 317 10.04 11.35 9.63
N LEU A 318 10.47 11.40 8.36
CA LEU A 318 10.73 12.65 7.65
C LEU A 318 9.41 13.39 7.36
N LEU A 319 8.40 12.67 6.89
CA LEU A 319 7.07 13.24 6.67
C LEU A 319 6.51 13.84 7.96
N LYS A 320 6.64 13.12 9.10
CA LYS A 320 6.25 13.63 10.41
C LYS A 320 6.93 14.96 10.72
N GLN A 321 8.25 15.07 10.52
CA GLN A 321 9.00 16.32 10.76
C GLN A 321 8.51 17.46 9.87
N VAL A 322 8.20 17.18 8.60
CA VAL A 322 7.65 18.18 7.66
C VAL A 322 6.29 18.69 8.14
N LEU A 323 5.40 17.78 8.54
CA LEU A 323 4.07 18.11 9.04
C LEU A 323 4.14 18.92 10.36
N GLU A 324 5.02 18.56 11.28
CA GLU A 324 5.26 19.29 12.53
C GLU A 324 5.76 20.73 12.26
N LYS A 325 6.73 20.91 11.35
CA LYS A 325 7.23 22.24 10.92
C LYS A 325 6.10 23.12 10.35
N ARG A 326 5.09 22.51 9.74
CA ARG A 326 3.92 23.20 9.18
C ARG A 326 2.76 23.35 10.16
N ASN A 327 2.91 22.91 11.40
CA ASN A 327 1.86 22.91 12.43
C ASN A 327 0.60 22.13 12.00
N ILE A 328 0.77 21.07 11.20
CA ILE A 328 -0.32 20.17 10.81
C ILE A 328 -0.56 19.19 11.96
N LYS A 329 -1.83 19.02 12.36
CA LYS A 329 -2.21 18.10 13.43
C LYS A 329 -1.90 16.67 13.03
N LEU A 330 -1.22 15.95 13.92
CA LEU A 330 -0.83 14.56 13.75
C LEU A 330 -1.62 13.63 14.69
N HIS A 331 -1.60 12.36 14.34
CA HIS A 331 -2.04 11.28 15.22
C HIS A 331 -1.13 11.18 16.45
N THR A 332 -1.72 10.83 17.59
CA THR A 332 -0.95 10.64 18.83
C THR A 332 -0.36 9.23 18.84
N PRO A 333 0.97 9.08 18.97
CA PRO A 333 1.60 7.76 19.01
C PRO A 333 1.08 6.90 20.17
N THR A 334 0.92 5.60 19.92
CA THR A 334 0.65 4.62 20.96
C THR A 334 1.86 3.71 21.14
N ILE A 335 2.39 3.63 22.35
CA ILE A 335 3.58 2.84 22.69
C ILE A 335 3.15 1.62 23.50
N ASN A 336 3.59 0.44 23.08
CA ASN A 336 3.44 -0.80 23.83
C ASN A 336 4.82 -1.42 24.08
N VAL A 337 5.43 -1.08 25.22
CA VAL A 337 6.77 -1.56 25.61
C VAL A 337 6.82 -3.08 25.84
N ASP A 338 5.69 -3.72 26.05
CA ASP A 338 5.57 -5.17 26.25
C ASP A 338 5.41 -5.93 24.94
N SER A 339 5.26 -5.22 23.81
CA SER A 339 5.20 -5.86 22.49
C SER A 339 6.57 -6.47 22.14
N PRO A 340 6.62 -7.73 21.65
CA PRO A 340 7.87 -8.33 21.19
C PRO A 340 8.44 -7.61 19.96
N TYR A 341 7.65 -6.75 19.33
CA TYR A 341 8.01 -5.96 18.15
C TYR A 341 8.31 -4.50 18.49
N HIS A 342 8.28 -4.12 19.77
CA HIS A 342 8.69 -2.80 20.22
C HIS A 342 10.17 -2.56 19.94
N THR A 343 10.50 -1.55 19.15
CA THR A 343 11.87 -1.20 18.74
C THR A 343 12.16 0.28 18.91
N GLY A 344 11.19 1.04 19.43
CA GLY A 344 11.25 2.50 19.47
C GLY A 344 11.14 3.13 18.08
N THR A 345 11.34 4.44 18.03
CA THR A 345 11.19 5.25 16.80
C THR A 345 12.52 5.74 16.23
N ASP A 346 13.63 5.20 16.72
CA ASP A 346 14.97 5.58 16.27
C ASP A 346 15.14 5.24 14.78
N HIS A 347 15.78 6.13 14.07
CA HIS A 347 16.22 5.99 12.69
C HIS A 347 17.71 6.30 12.59
N LYS A 348 18.37 5.73 11.59
CA LYS A 348 19.78 6.04 11.33
C LYS A 348 19.83 7.35 10.54
N ASP A 349 20.52 8.36 11.08
CA ASP A 349 20.83 9.59 10.35
C ASP A 349 21.78 9.26 9.19
N THR A 350 21.23 9.08 8.02
CA THR A 350 22.00 9.14 6.79
C THR A 350 21.72 10.48 6.14
N ALA A 351 22.76 11.17 5.72
CA ALA A 351 22.62 12.39 4.92
C ALA A 351 21.67 12.08 3.75
N PRO A 352 20.69 12.97 3.44
CA PRO A 352 19.82 12.74 2.31
C PRO A 352 20.67 12.54 1.07
N THR A 353 20.74 11.34 0.56
CA THR A 353 21.25 11.12 -0.77
C THR A 353 20.21 11.72 -1.70
N GLU A 354 20.60 12.69 -2.53
CA GLU A 354 19.73 13.30 -3.56
C GLU A 354 19.17 12.25 -4.55
N ALA A 355 19.56 11.01 -4.42
CA ALA A 355 19.26 9.88 -5.28
C ALA A 355 17.95 9.13 -4.97
N GLY A 356 17.08 9.68 -4.15
CA GLY A 356 15.76 9.06 -3.85
C GLY A 356 14.68 9.41 -4.85
N ASN A 357 14.99 9.71 -6.10
CA ASN A 357 14.00 10.08 -7.09
C ASN A 357 13.54 8.87 -7.91
N GLY A 358 12.58 8.14 -7.38
CA GLY A 358 11.48 7.74 -8.24
C GLY A 358 11.57 6.45 -9.03
N ASN A 359 12.46 5.51 -8.73
CA ASN A 359 12.36 4.15 -9.30
C ASN A 359 11.93 3.08 -8.28
N ASP A 360 11.43 3.52 -7.12
CA ASP A 360 11.08 2.65 -5.99
C ASP A 360 9.83 1.76 -6.20
N ALA A 361 9.07 1.98 -7.25
CA ALA A 361 7.88 1.17 -7.48
C ALA A 361 8.12 -0.13 -8.26
N ALA A 362 9.33 -0.33 -8.75
CA ALA A 362 9.68 -1.53 -9.53
C ALA A 362 10.29 -2.67 -8.68
N TYR A 363 10.44 -2.47 -7.35
CA TYR A 363 11.03 -3.46 -6.44
C TYR A 363 10.15 -3.73 -5.25
#